data_26bf697dc1d1b25c3b8fd74167e64642
#
_entry.id   26bf697dc1d1b25c3b8fd74167e64642
#
_cell.length_a   1.000
_cell.length_b   1.000
_cell.length_c   1.000
_cell.angle_alpha   90.00
_cell.angle_beta   90.00
_cell.angle_gamma   90.00
#
_symmetry.space_group_name_H-M   'P 1'
#
loop_
_entity.id
_entity.type
_entity.pdbx_description
1 polymer ?
#
loop_
_entity_poly.entity_id
_entity_poly.type
_entity_poly.pdbx_seq_one_letter_code
_entity_poly.pdbx_strand_id
1 'polypeptide(L)'
;PTDMGVNMVGNCICDDAVCCAASRMEILRRYYPACVERLRGKAGDEPVRKLELVMQQASVTPDICPAVSAALLKAETTGGPAGAMVLPDGRVVTGKTSDTLGAASALLLNALKAVGGIGDQFELISAQVLEPVCRLKTQYLGHKNPRLHTDEVLMALTISALTNPLAELAQQQLPKLRGCDAHFTVILSEVDENLLRRLGINVSCEARYETKKLYHK
;
A
#
# COMPACT_ATOMS: atom_id res chain seq x y z
N PRO A 1 -21.53 10.98 -19.06
CA PRO A 1 -20.59 11.90 -19.73
C PRO A 1 -19.28 11.24 -20.06
N THR A 2 -18.75 10.38 -19.17
CA THR A 2 -17.49 9.66 -19.37
C THR A 2 -17.57 8.64 -20.50
N ASP A 3 -18.67 7.97 -20.64
CA ASP A 3 -18.92 6.96 -21.66
C ASP A 3 -18.93 7.57 -23.05
N MET A 4 -19.53 8.75 -23.19
CA MET A 4 -19.54 9.47 -24.47
C MET A 4 -18.14 9.89 -24.92
N GLY A 5 -17.27 10.32 -23.99
CA GLY A 5 -15.89 10.67 -24.29
C GLY A 5 -15.06 9.49 -24.77
N VAL A 6 -15.20 8.34 -24.15
CA VAL A 6 -14.48 7.12 -24.51
C VAL A 6 -14.97 6.55 -25.85
N ASN A 7 -16.28 6.54 -26.07
CA ASN A 7 -16.87 6.08 -27.32
C ASN A 7 -16.48 6.95 -28.52
N MET A 8 -16.35 8.27 -28.31
CA MET A 8 -15.95 9.21 -29.35
C MET A 8 -14.49 9.05 -29.80
N VAL A 9 -13.60 8.48 -28.99
CA VAL A 9 -12.21 8.17 -29.38
C VAL A 9 -12.04 6.76 -29.98
N GLY A 10 -13.15 6.08 -30.29
CA GLY A 10 -13.14 4.80 -30.98
C GLY A 10 -12.72 3.58 -30.12
N ASN A 11 -12.60 3.76 -28.82
CA ASN A 11 -12.40 2.66 -27.88
C ASN A 11 -13.75 2.08 -27.48
N CYS A 12 -14.13 0.95 -28.08
CA CYS A 12 -15.34 0.24 -27.69
C CYS A 12 -15.16 -0.34 -26.28
N ILE A 13 -15.87 0.24 -25.30
CA ILE A 13 -16.09 -0.41 -24.02
C ILE A 13 -17.29 -1.31 -24.20
N CYS A 14 -17.07 -2.61 -24.20
CA CYS A 14 -18.10 -3.63 -24.46
C CYS A 14 -18.65 -4.24 -23.17
N ASP A 15 -18.10 -3.86 -22.00
CA ASP A 15 -18.48 -4.43 -20.71
C ASP A 15 -18.79 -3.32 -19.68
N ASP A 16 -20.09 -3.01 -19.58
CA ASP A 16 -20.58 -1.99 -18.65
C ASP A 16 -20.33 -2.37 -17.19
N ALA A 17 -20.33 -3.66 -16.85
CA ALA A 17 -20.10 -4.11 -15.49
C ALA A 17 -18.66 -3.83 -15.04
N VAL A 18 -17.67 -4.11 -15.91
CA VAL A 18 -16.27 -3.81 -15.67
C VAL A 18 -16.06 -2.30 -15.53
N CYS A 19 -16.70 -1.48 -16.39
CA CYS A 19 -16.62 -0.03 -16.31
C CYS A 19 -17.21 0.52 -15.02
N CYS A 20 -18.36 0.02 -14.62
CA CYS A 20 -19.00 0.39 -13.35
C CYS A 20 -18.12 0.01 -12.15
N ALA A 21 -17.55 -1.18 -12.15
CA ALA A 21 -16.65 -1.63 -11.08
C ALA A 21 -15.41 -0.73 -11.00
N ALA A 22 -14.77 -0.43 -12.14
CA ALA A 22 -13.62 0.46 -12.21
C ALA A 22 -13.96 1.89 -11.73
N SER A 23 -15.12 2.41 -12.11
CA SER A 23 -15.59 3.74 -11.68
C SER A 23 -15.82 3.80 -10.17
N ARG A 24 -16.43 2.75 -9.58
CA ARG A 24 -16.63 2.66 -8.13
C ARG A 24 -15.30 2.60 -7.38
N MET A 25 -14.35 1.83 -7.88
CA MET A 25 -13.00 1.78 -7.30
C MET A 25 -12.29 3.14 -7.38
N GLU A 26 -12.44 3.87 -8.49
CA GLU A 26 -11.85 5.20 -8.64
C GLU A 26 -12.44 6.22 -7.65
N ILE A 27 -13.75 6.15 -7.37
CA ILE A 27 -14.37 6.99 -6.34
C ILE A 27 -13.69 6.75 -4.99
N LEU A 28 -13.49 5.48 -4.63
CA LEU A 28 -12.84 5.09 -3.37
C LEU A 28 -11.37 5.54 -3.32
N ARG A 29 -10.64 5.41 -4.43
CA ARG A 29 -9.24 5.87 -4.55
C ARG A 29 -9.10 7.39 -4.39
N ARG A 30 -10.15 8.17 -4.67
CA ARG A 30 -10.19 9.62 -4.44
C ARG A 30 -10.63 9.98 -3.03
N TYR A 31 -11.50 9.18 -2.44
CA TYR A 31 -12.05 9.44 -1.12
C TYR A 31 -10.99 9.43 -0.02
N TYR A 32 -10.18 8.37 0.06
CA TYR A 32 -9.16 8.25 1.11
C TYR A 32 -8.10 9.36 1.09
N PRO A 33 -7.49 9.71 -0.05
CA PRO A 33 -6.58 10.86 -0.11
C PRO A 33 -7.24 12.16 0.32
N ALA A 34 -8.49 12.42 -0.07
CA ALA A 34 -9.21 13.62 0.37
C ALA A 34 -9.38 13.66 1.90
N CYS A 35 -9.68 12.52 2.53
CA CYS A 35 -9.75 12.41 3.99
C CYS A 35 -8.38 12.68 4.65
N VAL A 36 -7.30 12.19 4.06
CA VAL A 36 -5.93 12.43 4.54
C VAL A 36 -5.54 13.90 4.41
N GLU A 37 -5.84 14.53 3.26
CA GLU A 37 -5.58 15.96 3.04
C GLU A 37 -6.37 16.84 4.00
N ARG A 38 -7.63 16.50 4.27
CA ARG A 38 -8.43 17.16 5.30
C ARG A 38 -7.77 17.05 6.67
N LEU A 39 -7.34 15.86 7.07
CA LEU A 39 -6.67 15.65 8.36
C LEU A 39 -5.36 16.42 8.46
N ARG A 40 -4.61 16.55 7.36
CA ARG A 40 -3.37 17.34 7.29
C ARG A 40 -3.62 18.85 7.24
N GLY A 41 -4.88 19.31 7.18
CA GLY A 41 -5.22 20.72 7.04
C GLY A 41 -4.89 21.33 5.67
N LYS A 42 -4.62 20.51 4.67
CA LYS A 42 -4.31 20.93 3.28
C LYS A 42 -5.58 21.20 2.47
N ALA A 43 -6.71 20.62 2.85
CA ALA A 43 -8.01 20.81 2.22
C ALA A 43 -9.10 21.00 3.29
N GLY A 44 -10.19 21.70 2.92
CA GLY A 44 -11.38 21.82 3.75
C GLY A 44 -12.26 20.57 3.71
N ASP A 45 -13.45 20.65 4.32
CA ASP A 45 -14.42 19.54 4.36
C ASP A 45 -15.15 19.31 3.03
N GLU A 46 -15.19 20.32 2.15
CA GLU A 46 -15.99 20.28 0.93
C GLU A 46 -15.62 19.14 -0.03
N PRO A 47 -14.33 18.86 -0.32
CA PRO A 47 -13.96 17.74 -1.19
C PRO A 47 -14.42 16.39 -0.66
N VAL A 48 -14.30 16.16 0.66
CA VAL A 48 -14.74 14.92 1.30
C VAL A 48 -16.24 14.77 1.20
N ARG A 49 -17.01 15.82 1.55
CA ARG A 49 -18.48 15.80 1.46
C ARG A 49 -18.98 15.53 0.04
N LYS A 50 -18.34 16.11 -0.99
CA LYS A 50 -18.67 15.84 -2.39
C LYS A 50 -18.46 14.36 -2.73
N LEU A 51 -17.34 13.79 -2.30
CA LEU A 51 -17.07 12.37 -2.54
C LEU A 51 -18.00 11.45 -1.76
N GLU A 52 -18.37 11.78 -0.53
CA GLU A 52 -19.38 11.04 0.25
C GLU A 52 -20.76 11.03 -0.45
N LEU A 53 -21.18 12.15 -1.02
CA LEU A 53 -22.41 12.22 -1.83
C LEU A 53 -22.32 11.34 -3.09
N VAL A 54 -21.19 11.37 -3.79
CA VAL A 54 -20.96 10.52 -4.97
C VAL A 54 -20.94 9.04 -4.58
N MET A 55 -20.30 8.70 -3.46
CA MET A 55 -20.30 7.33 -2.93
C MET A 55 -21.72 6.85 -2.62
N GLN A 56 -22.52 7.70 -1.97
CA GLN A 56 -23.92 7.38 -1.68
C GLN A 56 -24.73 7.17 -2.97
N GLN A 57 -24.61 8.05 -3.96
CA GLN A 57 -25.32 7.94 -5.25
C GLN A 57 -24.91 6.69 -6.04
N ALA A 58 -23.60 6.35 -6.03
CA ALA A 58 -23.05 5.19 -6.73
C ALA A 58 -23.14 3.88 -5.92
N SER A 59 -23.70 3.91 -4.70
CA SER A 59 -23.74 2.77 -3.77
C SER A 59 -22.32 2.20 -3.54
N VAL A 60 -21.34 3.07 -3.32
CA VAL A 60 -19.95 2.72 -3.04
C VAL A 60 -19.71 2.71 -1.53
N THR A 61 -19.24 1.59 -1.03
CA THR A 61 -18.79 1.43 0.36
C THR A 61 -17.32 0.99 0.38
N PRO A 62 -16.60 1.18 1.48
CA PRO A 62 -15.21 0.72 1.60
C PRO A 62 -14.99 -0.77 1.28
N ASP A 63 -16.01 -1.60 1.51
CA ASP A 63 -15.96 -3.06 1.32
C ASP A 63 -15.80 -3.50 -0.13
N ILE A 64 -16.05 -2.61 -1.11
CA ILE A 64 -15.79 -2.93 -2.52
C ILE A 64 -14.30 -3.17 -2.79
N CYS A 65 -13.40 -2.66 -1.94
CA CYS A 65 -11.97 -2.94 -2.00
C CYS A 65 -11.59 -3.94 -0.90
N PRO A 66 -11.30 -5.20 -1.24
CA PRO A 66 -10.95 -6.22 -0.25
C PRO A 66 -9.70 -5.87 0.58
N ALA A 67 -8.81 -5.03 0.06
CA ALA A 67 -7.65 -4.57 0.81
C ALA A 67 -8.04 -3.73 2.04
N VAL A 68 -9.14 -2.95 1.97
CA VAL A 68 -9.60 -2.13 3.09
C VAL A 68 -9.98 -3.00 4.28
N SER A 69 -10.93 -3.93 4.07
CA SER A 69 -11.41 -4.83 5.11
C SER A 69 -10.30 -5.71 5.67
N ALA A 70 -9.41 -6.23 4.80
CA ALA A 70 -8.29 -7.06 5.21
C ALA A 70 -7.25 -6.31 6.04
N ALA A 71 -6.94 -5.05 5.69
CA ALA A 71 -6.01 -4.22 6.46
C ALA A 71 -6.56 -3.90 7.84
N LEU A 72 -7.84 -3.50 7.94
CA LEU A 72 -8.50 -3.19 9.20
C LEU A 72 -8.54 -4.42 10.12
N LEU A 73 -8.98 -5.58 9.59
CA LEU A 73 -9.00 -6.84 10.33
C LEU A 73 -7.59 -7.24 10.82
N LYS A 74 -6.58 -7.07 9.97
CA LYS A 74 -5.19 -7.36 10.35
C LYS A 74 -4.70 -6.45 11.48
N ALA A 75 -5.01 -5.16 11.41
CA ALA A 75 -4.64 -4.21 12.47
C ALA A 75 -5.35 -4.53 13.80
N GLU A 76 -6.63 -4.88 13.76
CA GLU A 76 -7.40 -5.26 14.93
C GLU A 76 -6.83 -6.52 15.60
N THR A 77 -6.56 -7.55 14.82
CA THR A 77 -6.03 -8.84 15.32
C THR A 77 -4.61 -8.73 15.85
N THR A 78 -3.79 -7.80 15.34
CA THR A 78 -2.39 -7.67 15.75
C THR A 78 -2.12 -6.50 16.70
N GLY A 79 -3.10 -5.62 16.92
CA GLY A 79 -3.00 -4.47 17.80
C GLY A 79 -2.05 -3.36 17.30
N GLY A 80 -1.66 -3.38 16.02
CA GLY A 80 -0.73 -2.42 15.43
C GLY A 80 -1.07 -2.03 13.99
N PRO A 81 -0.36 -1.04 13.42
CA PRO A 81 -0.57 -0.66 12.03
C PRO A 81 -0.38 -1.82 11.07
N ALA A 82 -1.26 -1.92 10.10
CA ALA A 82 -1.23 -2.95 9.09
C ALA A 82 -1.58 -2.38 7.71
N GLY A 83 -1.28 -3.14 6.68
CA GLY A 83 -1.71 -2.89 5.32
C GLY A 83 -2.14 -4.19 4.64
N ALA A 84 -2.89 -4.06 3.56
CA ALA A 84 -3.25 -5.17 2.70
C ALA A 84 -3.18 -4.74 1.24
N MET A 85 -2.98 -5.71 0.34
CA MET A 85 -2.90 -5.49 -1.10
C MET A 85 -3.68 -6.58 -1.83
N VAL A 86 -4.46 -6.17 -2.82
CA VAL A 86 -5.08 -7.08 -3.78
C VAL A 86 -4.08 -7.35 -4.90
N LEU A 87 -3.69 -8.61 -5.06
CA LEU A 87 -2.76 -9.04 -6.09
C LEU A 87 -3.45 -9.19 -7.46
N PRO A 88 -2.68 -9.29 -8.57
CA PRO A 88 -3.26 -9.42 -9.92
C PRO A 88 -4.18 -10.63 -10.11
N ASP A 89 -3.99 -11.68 -9.32
CA ASP A 89 -4.80 -12.90 -9.32
C ASP A 89 -6.02 -12.84 -8.38
N GLY A 90 -6.27 -11.68 -7.75
CA GLY A 90 -7.37 -11.45 -6.82
C GLY A 90 -7.10 -11.88 -5.37
N ARG A 91 -5.98 -12.55 -5.09
CA ARG A 91 -5.60 -12.87 -3.71
C ARG A 91 -5.30 -11.60 -2.92
N VAL A 92 -5.62 -11.62 -1.63
CA VAL A 92 -5.32 -10.52 -0.73
C VAL A 92 -4.17 -10.93 0.18
N VAL A 93 -3.11 -10.14 0.20
CA VAL A 93 -1.98 -10.29 1.13
C VAL A 93 -2.00 -9.17 2.15
N THR A 94 -1.50 -9.46 3.35
CA THR A 94 -1.43 -8.49 4.44
C THR A 94 0.00 -8.32 4.94
N GLY A 95 0.30 -7.16 5.48
CA GLY A 95 1.54 -6.88 6.19
C GLY A 95 1.24 -6.10 7.46
N LYS A 96 1.98 -6.36 8.53
CA LYS A 96 1.88 -5.63 9.79
C LYS A 96 3.20 -5.03 10.18
N THR A 97 3.16 -3.98 10.96
CA THR A 97 4.36 -3.42 11.60
C THR A 97 5.00 -4.44 12.53
N SER A 98 6.32 -4.54 12.49
CA SER A 98 7.16 -5.30 13.39
C SER A 98 8.23 -4.41 14.03
N ASP A 99 9.17 -5.00 14.78
CA ASP A 99 10.26 -4.24 15.39
C ASP A 99 11.25 -3.70 14.36
N THR A 100 11.40 -4.39 13.23
CA THR A 100 12.37 -4.05 12.17
C THR A 100 11.75 -3.50 10.90
N LEU A 101 10.48 -3.77 10.63
CA LEU A 101 9.80 -3.39 9.39
C LEU A 101 8.55 -2.58 9.65
N GLY A 102 8.34 -1.51 8.88
CA GLY A 102 7.06 -0.83 8.80
C GLY A 102 6.01 -1.68 8.08
N ALA A 103 4.72 -1.36 8.26
CA ALA A 103 3.62 -2.09 7.61
C ALA A 103 3.74 -2.12 6.08
N ALA A 104 4.20 -1.01 5.47
CA ALA A 104 4.40 -0.93 4.02
C ALA A 104 5.51 -1.87 3.53
N SER A 105 6.64 -1.91 4.24
CA SER A 105 7.76 -2.80 3.94
C SER A 105 7.40 -4.27 4.09
N ALA A 106 6.70 -4.61 5.17
CA ALA A 106 6.22 -5.97 5.42
C ALA A 106 5.22 -6.42 4.35
N LEU A 107 4.27 -5.53 3.99
CA LEU A 107 3.30 -5.81 2.93
C LEU A 107 3.97 -6.02 1.58
N LEU A 108 4.95 -5.17 1.23
CA LEU A 108 5.68 -5.27 -0.04
C LEU A 108 6.40 -6.63 -0.15
N LEU A 109 7.15 -7.05 0.89
CA LEU A 109 7.83 -8.34 0.90
C LEU A 109 6.85 -9.52 0.80
N ASN A 110 5.74 -9.47 1.53
CA ASN A 110 4.71 -10.51 1.48
C ASN A 110 4.03 -10.57 0.11
N ALA A 111 3.78 -9.43 -0.53
CA ALA A 111 3.25 -9.37 -1.89
C ALA A 111 4.21 -10.00 -2.91
N LEU A 112 5.51 -9.68 -2.81
CA LEU A 112 6.55 -10.27 -3.67
C LEU A 112 6.65 -11.79 -3.50
N LYS A 113 6.59 -12.29 -2.25
CA LYS A 113 6.54 -13.73 -1.97
C LYS A 113 5.32 -14.39 -2.62
N ALA A 114 4.14 -13.82 -2.39
CA ALA A 114 2.90 -14.38 -2.87
C ALA A 114 2.84 -14.44 -4.41
N VAL A 115 3.29 -13.36 -5.09
CA VAL A 115 3.35 -13.31 -6.57
C VAL A 115 4.44 -14.23 -7.11
N GLY A 116 5.54 -14.41 -6.39
CA GLY A 116 6.64 -15.30 -6.76
C GLY A 116 6.41 -16.78 -6.40
N GLY A 117 5.29 -17.11 -5.74
CA GLY A 117 5.02 -18.48 -5.27
C GLY A 117 5.99 -18.94 -4.18
N ILE A 118 6.57 -18.01 -3.43
CA ILE A 118 7.55 -18.29 -2.37
C ILE A 118 6.80 -18.52 -1.05
N GLY A 119 7.02 -19.67 -0.42
CA GLY A 119 6.37 -20.02 0.84
C GLY A 119 6.75 -19.08 1.98
N ASP A 120 5.83 -18.88 2.93
CA ASP A 120 6.00 -17.95 4.05
C ASP A 120 7.17 -18.33 4.98
N GLN A 121 7.53 -19.61 5.04
CA GLN A 121 8.63 -20.13 5.85
C GLN A 121 10.03 -19.68 5.36
N PHE A 122 10.14 -19.19 4.13
CA PHE A 122 11.42 -18.75 3.59
C PHE A 122 11.67 -17.28 3.87
N GLU A 123 12.82 -16.95 4.39
CA GLU A 123 13.26 -15.58 4.57
C GLU A 123 13.89 -15.04 3.28
N LEU A 124 13.42 -13.88 2.82
CA LEU A 124 14.02 -13.18 1.67
C LEU A 124 15.27 -12.41 2.08
N ILE A 125 15.26 -11.83 3.28
CA ILE A 125 16.32 -11.01 3.84
C ILE A 125 16.64 -11.55 5.21
N SER A 126 17.87 -12.00 5.41
CA SER A 126 18.30 -12.54 6.70
C SER A 126 18.44 -11.45 7.76
N ALA A 127 18.31 -11.82 9.03
CA ALA A 127 18.57 -10.92 10.15
C ALA A 127 19.99 -10.32 10.09
N GLN A 128 20.97 -11.08 9.59
CA GLN A 128 22.36 -10.62 9.41
C GLN A 128 22.47 -9.42 8.44
N VAL A 129 21.53 -9.26 7.51
CA VAL A 129 21.45 -8.10 6.61
C VAL A 129 20.62 -6.98 7.22
N LEU A 130 19.48 -7.31 7.86
CA LEU A 130 18.57 -6.29 8.42
C LEU A 130 19.15 -5.57 9.64
N GLU A 131 19.77 -6.30 10.57
CA GLU A 131 20.29 -5.71 11.80
C GLU A 131 21.35 -4.62 11.59
N PRO A 132 22.35 -4.79 10.72
CA PRO A 132 23.29 -3.73 10.41
C PRO A 132 22.64 -2.49 9.80
N VAL A 133 21.61 -2.65 8.95
CA VAL A 133 20.87 -1.52 8.36
C VAL A 133 20.07 -0.77 9.44
N CYS A 134 19.39 -1.48 10.32
CA CYS A 134 18.70 -0.87 11.47
C CYS A 134 19.67 -0.14 12.40
N ARG A 135 20.86 -0.71 12.63
CA ARG A 135 21.93 -0.10 13.44
C ARG A 135 22.49 1.15 12.79
N LEU A 136 22.76 1.11 11.48
CA LEU A 136 23.15 2.29 10.72
C LEU A 136 22.14 3.44 10.91
N LYS A 137 20.86 3.11 10.71
CA LYS A 137 19.76 4.07 10.83
C LYS A 137 19.67 4.71 12.21
N THR A 138 19.78 3.91 13.28
CA THR A 138 19.59 4.41 14.64
C THR A 138 20.85 4.98 15.27
N GLN A 139 21.98 4.28 15.17
CA GLN A 139 23.22 4.66 15.87
C GLN A 139 24.02 5.71 15.12
N TYR A 140 24.08 5.64 13.79
CA TYR A 140 24.91 6.54 13.00
C TYR A 140 24.14 7.69 12.37
N LEU A 141 22.88 7.47 11.93
CA LEU A 141 22.04 8.51 11.33
C LEU A 141 21.11 9.19 12.34
N GLY A 142 21.06 8.70 13.59
CA GLY A 142 20.29 9.32 14.67
C GLY A 142 18.77 9.21 14.58
N HIS A 143 18.25 8.32 13.73
CA HIS A 143 16.81 8.07 13.68
C HIS A 143 16.33 7.37 14.96
N LYS A 144 15.19 7.83 15.49
CA LYS A 144 14.58 7.23 16.70
C LYS A 144 13.86 5.91 16.41
N ASN A 145 13.39 5.72 15.17
CA ASN A 145 12.64 4.55 14.76
C ASN A 145 13.56 3.57 13.99
N PRO A 146 13.79 2.35 14.49
CA PRO A 146 14.63 1.35 13.81
C PRO A 146 13.96 0.74 12.59
N ARG A 147 12.64 0.84 12.46
CA ARG A 147 11.88 0.20 11.38
C ARG A 147 12.32 0.71 10.03
N LEU A 148 12.57 -0.22 9.13
CA LEU A 148 13.00 0.08 7.77
C LEU A 148 11.80 0.51 6.90
N HIS A 149 12.01 1.54 6.10
CA HIS A 149 11.14 1.99 5.04
C HIS A 149 11.25 1.09 3.81
N THR A 150 10.34 1.24 2.88
CA THR A 150 10.27 0.41 1.66
C THR A 150 11.52 0.52 0.78
N ASP A 151 12.15 1.67 0.68
CA ASP A 151 13.40 1.89 -0.05
C ASP A 151 14.57 1.15 0.60
N GLU A 152 14.72 1.26 1.93
CA GLU A 152 15.75 0.58 2.71
C GLU A 152 15.59 -0.96 2.57
N VAL A 153 14.36 -1.45 2.61
CA VAL A 153 14.05 -2.88 2.45
C VAL A 153 14.33 -3.38 1.04
N LEU A 154 14.05 -2.60 -0.01
CA LEU A 154 14.38 -2.97 -1.39
C LEU A 154 15.90 -3.00 -1.62
N MET A 155 16.66 -2.10 -1.00
CA MET A 155 18.12 -2.15 -1.01
C MET A 155 18.62 -3.43 -0.32
N ALA A 156 18.09 -3.75 0.87
CA ALA A 156 18.45 -4.97 1.59
C ALA A 156 18.07 -6.24 0.80
N LEU A 157 16.92 -6.25 0.13
CA LEU A 157 16.50 -7.33 -0.76
C LEU A 157 17.47 -7.50 -1.93
N THR A 158 17.88 -6.38 -2.56
CA THR A 158 18.83 -6.40 -3.68
C THR A 158 20.20 -6.96 -3.25
N ILE A 159 20.68 -6.59 -2.07
CA ILE A 159 21.92 -7.15 -1.51
C ILE A 159 21.74 -8.64 -1.24
N SER A 160 20.62 -9.05 -0.66
CA SER A 160 20.32 -10.45 -0.37
C SER A 160 20.21 -11.29 -1.64
N ALA A 161 19.74 -10.72 -2.74
CA ALA A 161 19.60 -11.40 -4.04
C ALA A 161 20.95 -11.87 -4.62
N LEU A 162 22.07 -11.30 -4.18
CA LEU A 162 23.42 -11.74 -4.60
C LEU A 162 23.74 -13.17 -4.13
N THR A 163 23.13 -13.64 -3.05
CA THR A 163 23.42 -14.94 -2.43
C THR A 163 22.17 -15.78 -2.15
N ASN A 164 20.99 -15.19 -2.25
CA ASN A 164 19.71 -15.86 -2.01
C ASN A 164 18.84 -15.85 -3.27
N PRO A 165 18.73 -17.01 -3.98
CA PRO A 165 17.93 -17.11 -5.20
C PRO A 165 16.44 -16.75 -5.00
N LEU A 166 15.89 -16.96 -3.78
CA LEU A 166 14.50 -16.59 -3.49
C LEU A 166 14.34 -15.06 -3.38
N ALA A 167 15.35 -14.36 -2.88
CA ALA A 167 15.37 -12.90 -2.89
C ALA A 167 15.43 -12.33 -4.32
N GLU A 168 16.24 -12.95 -5.17
CA GLU A 168 16.31 -12.60 -6.61
C GLU A 168 14.96 -12.86 -7.29
N LEU A 169 14.38 -14.04 -7.09
CA LEU A 169 13.05 -14.37 -7.61
C LEU A 169 11.99 -13.37 -7.15
N ALA A 170 11.99 -13.00 -5.87
CA ALA A 170 11.07 -12.02 -5.32
C ALA A 170 11.27 -10.63 -5.98
N GLN A 171 12.50 -10.18 -6.13
CA GLN A 171 12.81 -8.89 -6.77
C GLN A 171 12.30 -8.83 -8.21
N GLN A 172 12.40 -9.91 -8.96
CA GLN A 172 11.89 -10.03 -10.32
C GLN A 172 10.36 -9.87 -10.42
N GLN A 173 9.62 -10.02 -9.30
CA GLN A 173 8.17 -9.85 -9.28
C GLN A 173 7.71 -8.40 -9.15
N LEU A 174 8.60 -7.45 -8.85
CA LEU A 174 8.24 -6.02 -8.67
C LEU A 174 7.35 -5.46 -9.79
N PRO A 175 7.61 -5.71 -11.10
CA PRO A 175 6.77 -5.18 -12.16
C PRO A 175 5.32 -5.70 -12.13
N LYS A 176 5.08 -6.87 -11.53
CA LYS A 176 3.74 -7.47 -11.46
C LYS A 176 2.83 -6.81 -10.42
N LEU A 177 3.39 -5.99 -9.53
CA LEU A 177 2.61 -5.24 -8.54
C LEU A 177 1.96 -3.97 -9.13
N ARG A 178 2.27 -3.63 -10.38
CA ARG A 178 1.68 -2.48 -11.05
C ARG A 178 0.17 -2.65 -11.19
N GLY A 179 -0.59 -1.62 -10.78
CA GLY A 179 -2.05 -1.61 -10.83
C GLY A 179 -2.73 -2.27 -9.63
N CYS A 180 -1.98 -2.92 -8.73
CA CYS A 180 -2.52 -3.46 -7.49
C CYS A 180 -3.08 -2.34 -6.59
N ASP A 181 -4.16 -2.63 -5.88
CA ASP A 181 -4.71 -1.73 -4.86
C ASP A 181 -4.19 -2.13 -3.48
N ALA A 182 -3.56 -1.17 -2.80
CA ALA A 182 -3.07 -1.33 -1.44
C ALA A 182 -3.73 -0.33 -0.49
N HIS A 183 -4.14 -0.81 0.67
CA HIS A 183 -4.72 0.01 1.73
C HIS A 183 -3.96 -0.15 3.05
N PHE A 184 -3.78 0.96 3.77
CA PHE A 184 -3.09 1.00 5.05
C PHE A 184 -3.96 1.62 6.14
N THR A 185 -3.85 1.12 7.35
CA THR A 185 -4.65 1.57 8.49
C THR A 185 -4.14 2.86 9.16
N VAL A 186 -3.02 3.37 8.67
CA VAL A 186 -2.42 4.64 9.10
C VAL A 186 -1.81 5.36 7.90
N ILE A 187 -1.65 6.67 8.01
CA ILE A 187 -0.96 7.48 7.00
C ILE A 187 0.49 7.03 6.91
N LEU A 188 0.93 6.74 5.70
CA LEU A 188 2.31 6.35 5.41
C LEU A 188 3.27 7.54 5.47
N SER A 189 4.55 7.23 5.64
CA SER A 189 5.63 8.19 5.39
C SER A 189 5.66 8.57 3.90
N GLU A 190 6.15 9.77 3.59
CA GLU A 190 6.29 10.21 2.19
C GLU A 190 7.22 9.29 1.39
N VAL A 191 8.23 8.71 2.04
CA VAL A 191 9.16 7.75 1.42
C VAL A 191 8.41 6.50 0.96
N ASP A 192 7.64 5.90 1.87
CA ASP A 192 6.89 4.67 1.59
C ASP A 192 5.79 4.91 0.54
N GLU A 193 5.02 6.00 0.68
CA GLU A 193 3.96 6.33 -0.26
C GLU A 193 4.51 6.58 -1.67
N ASN A 194 5.56 7.40 -1.78
CA ASN A 194 6.18 7.73 -3.07
C ASN A 194 6.78 6.50 -3.76
N LEU A 195 7.44 5.61 -3.00
CA LEU A 195 8.02 4.41 -3.58
C LEU A 195 6.94 3.46 -4.09
N LEU A 196 5.91 3.18 -3.30
CA LEU A 196 4.81 2.31 -3.73
C LEU A 196 4.10 2.87 -4.98
N ARG A 197 3.86 4.19 -5.03
CA ARG A 197 3.30 4.85 -6.21
C ARG A 197 4.22 4.77 -7.44
N ARG A 198 5.54 4.87 -7.27
CA ARG A 198 6.52 4.69 -8.36
C ARG A 198 6.51 3.25 -8.89
N LEU A 199 6.24 2.26 -8.06
CA LEU A 199 6.01 0.89 -8.48
C LEU A 199 4.67 0.71 -9.22
N GLY A 200 3.85 1.75 -9.31
CA GLY A 200 2.55 1.73 -9.96
C GLY A 200 1.43 1.13 -9.11
N ILE A 201 1.63 1.03 -7.80
CA ILE A 201 0.62 0.57 -6.85
C ILE A 201 -0.31 1.72 -6.50
N ASN A 202 -1.62 1.47 -6.50
CA ASN A 202 -2.64 2.40 -6.04
C ASN A 202 -2.68 2.38 -4.51
N VAL A 203 -2.17 3.43 -3.88
CA VAL A 203 -2.05 3.51 -2.42
C VAL A 203 -3.18 4.34 -1.85
N SER A 204 -3.85 3.81 -0.84
CA SER A 204 -4.82 4.50 0.01
C SER A 204 -4.52 4.25 1.49
N CYS A 205 -4.91 5.18 2.35
CA CYS A 205 -4.67 5.08 3.79
C CYS A 205 -5.90 5.59 4.55
N GLU A 206 -6.15 5.01 5.74
CA GLU A 206 -7.03 5.65 6.71
C GLU A 206 -6.47 7.01 7.12
N ALA A 207 -7.35 7.98 7.32
CA ALA A 207 -6.97 9.32 7.79
C ALA A 207 -6.64 9.29 9.30
N ARG A 208 -5.58 8.57 9.65
CA ARG A 208 -5.16 8.32 11.02
C ARG A 208 -3.64 8.27 11.12
N TYR A 209 -3.06 8.97 12.09
CA TYR A 209 -1.64 8.85 12.42
C TYR A 209 -1.37 7.63 13.32
N GLU A 210 -0.20 7.00 13.14
CA GLU A 210 0.24 5.87 13.97
C GLU A 210 0.38 6.28 15.45
N THR A 211 0.89 7.49 15.70
CA THR A 211 1.06 8.04 17.04
C THR A 211 0.48 9.44 17.12
N LYS A 212 0.00 9.82 18.34
CA LYS A 212 -0.44 11.21 18.62
C LYS A 212 0.71 12.23 18.60
N LYS A 213 1.96 11.79 18.58
CA LYS A 213 3.14 12.67 18.48
C LYS A 213 3.40 12.92 16.99
N LEU A 214 3.20 14.16 16.58
CA LEU A 214 3.55 14.69 15.26
C LEU A 214 5.04 14.43 14.95
N TYR A 215 5.33 13.33 14.27
CA TYR A 215 6.65 13.07 13.68
C TYR A 215 6.76 13.64 12.24
N HIS A 216 5.76 14.41 11.83
CA HIS A 216 5.70 15.02 10.49
C HIS A 216 5.53 16.54 10.66
N LYS A 217 6.61 17.21 10.99
CA LYS A 217 6.83 18.61 10.67
C LYS A 217 7.97 18.67 9.66
#